data_06c1bdba6946f16569829f882ee1d79f
#
_entry.id   06c1bdba6946f16569829f882ee1d79f
#
_cell.length_a   1.000
_cell.length_b   1.000
_cell.length_c   1.000
_cell.angle_alpha   90.00
_cell.angle_beta   90.00
_cell.angle_gamma   90.00
#
_symmetry.space_group_name_H-M   'P 1'
#
loop_
_entity.id
_entity.type
_entity.pdbx_description
1 polymer ?
#
loop_
_entity_poly.entity_id
_entity_poly.type
_entity_poly.pdbx_seq_one_letter_code
_entity_poly.pdbx_strand_id
1 'polypeptide(L)'
;MIQFRKATLEDLPLLKQWDEDPSVIDSDPMGEWDWESELSKDPDWREFLIAEADGIPIGFVQIIDPQVEETHYWGDIGAGFRAIDIWIGSPAYRGRGLGTAMMKEALRRCFAPADVHTVLVDPLASNTGACRFYERLGFDFLEDRMFDDDACRVYAIARATWAQRHA
;
A
#
# COMPACT_ATOMS: atom_id res chain seq x y z
N MET A 1 3.89 -18.01 -6.12
CA MET A 1 3.91 -17.59 -4.70
C MET A 1 4.44 -16.18 -4.60
N ILE A 2 3.76 -15.33 -3.84
CA ILE A 2 4.19 -13.94 -3.61
C ILE A 2 5.09 -13.89 -2.38
N GLN A 3 6.22 -13.23 -2.50
CA GLN A 3 7.12 -12.95 -1.39
C GLN A 3 7.45 -11.46 -1.37
N PHE A 4 7.61 -10.91 -0.17
CA PHE A 4 8.05 -9.53 0.01
C PHE A 4 9.50 -9.53 0.48
N ARG A 5 10.26 -8.60 -0.06
CA ARG A 5 11.60 -8.28 0.43
C ARG A 5 11.72 -6.77 0.61
N LYS A 6 12.63 -6.36 1.46
CA LYS A 6 12.91 -4.94 1.66
C LYS A 6 13.43 -4.31 0.36
N ALA A 7 12.88 -3.16 -0.01
CA ALA A 7 13.41 -2.36 -1.10
C ALA A 7 14.73 -1.71 -0.68
N THR A 8 15.69 -1.67 -1.61
CA THR A 8 17.01 -1.09 -1.38
C THR A 8 17.36 -0.13 -2.51
N LEU A 9 18.49 0.58 -2.38
CA LEU A 9 19.00 1.44 -3.45
C LEU A 9 19.25 0.70 -4.76
N GLU A 10 19.45 -0.60 -4.72
CA GLU A 10 19.57 -1.43 -5.93
C GLU A 10 18.27 -1.49 -6.73
N ASP A 11 17.13 -1.21 -6.09
CA ASP A 11 15.83 -1.18 -6.75
C ASP A 11 15.50 0.17 -7.39
N LEU A 12 16.38 1.16 -7.24
CA LEU A 12 16.14 2.50 -7.75
C LEU A 12 15.77 2.54 -9.25
N PRO A 13 16.52 1.86 -10.16
CA PRO A 13 16.16 1.86 -11.57
C PRO A 13 14.77 1.24 -11.83
N LEU A 14 14.44 0.18 -11.12
CA LEU A 14 13.17 -0.51 -11.24
C LEU A 14 12.00 0.39 -10.81
N LEU A 15 12.12 1.05 -9.67
CA LEU A 15 11.09 1.93 -9.14
C LEU A 15 10.86 3.14 -10.03
N LYS A 16 11.94 3.72 -10.57
CA LYS A 16 11.84 4.81 -11.54
C LYS A 16 11.15 4.37 -12.83
N GLN A 17 11.45 3.17 -13.31
CA GLN A 17 10.79 2.62 -14.49
C GLN A 17 9.29 2.42 -14.25
N TRP A 18 8.91 1.90 -13.09
CA TRP A 18 7.50 1.71 -12.75
C TRP A 18 6.75 3.04 -12.63
N ASP A 19 7.39 4.09 -12.12
CA ASP A 19 6.78 5.42 -12.00
C ASP A 19 6.42 6.04 -13.36
N GLU A 20 7.02 5.58 -14.44
CA GLU A 20 6.70 6.03 -15.79
C GLU A 20 5.42 5.39 -16.34
N ASP A 21 4.92 4.31 -15.73
CA ASP A 21 3.71 3.64 -16.17
C ASP A 21 2.47 4.46 -15.86
N PRO A 22 1.59 4.72 -16.86
CA PRO A 22 0.39 5.54 -16.64
C PRO A 22 -0.51 5.04 -15.51
N SER A 23 -0.62 3.72 -15.32
CA SER A 23 -1.46 3.18 -14.23
C SER A 23 -0.88 3.47 -12.86
N VAL A 24 0.44 3.49 -12.72
CA VAL A 24 1.11 3.87 -11.47
C VAL A 24 0.92 5.36 -11.22
N ILE A 25 1.09 6.19 -12.25
CA ILE A 25 0.86 7.65 -12.18
C ILE A 25 -0.59 7.94 -11.77
N ASP A 26 -1.56 7.25 -12.38
CA ASP A 26 -2.98 7.44 -12.07
C ASP A 26 -3.35 7.01 -10.65
N SER A 27 -2.59 6.08 -10.07
CA SER A 27 -2.80 5.60 -8.70
C SER A 27 -2.24 6.57 -7.67
N ASP A 28 -1.20 7.31 -8.03
CA ASP A 28 -0.53 8.26 -7.15
C ASP A 28 -0.04 9.48 -7.95
N PRO A 29 -0.95 10.38 -8.35
CA PRO A 29 -0.59 11.52 -9.18
C PRO A 29 0.31 12.54 -8.48
N MET A 30 0.37 12.52 -7.14
CA MET A 30 1.28 13.34 -6.35
C MET A 30 2.64 12.69 -6.15
N GLY A 31 2.80 11.48 -6.67
CA GLY A 31 3.91 10.58 -6.41
C GLY A 31 5.18 10.90 -7.17
N GLU A 32 5.64 12.14 -7.14
CA GLU A 32 7.03 12.42 -7.45
C GLU A 32 7.89 11.92 -6.31
N TRP A 33 8.10 10.60 -6.28
CA TRP A 33 8.92 10.00 -5.26
C TRP A 33 10.39 10.35 -5.49
N ASP A 34 11.04 10.94 -4.50
CA ASP A 34 12.49 11.01 -4.46
C ASP A 34 13.01 9.66 -3.92
N TRP A 35 12.97 8.65 -4.77
CA TRP A 35 13.35 7.30 -4.41
C TRP A 35 14.75 7.19 -3.83
N GLU A 36 15.70 7.94 -4.37
CA GLU A 36 17.07 7.91 -3.87
C GLU A 36 17.14 8.36 -2.41
N SER A 37 16.49 9.47 -2.10
CA SER A 37 16.40 9.96 -0.73
C SER A 37 15.60 9.01 0.17
N GLU A 38 14.44 8.56 -0.30
CA GLU A 38 13.54 7.70 0.50
C GLU A 38 14.15 6.32 0.76
N LEU A 39 14.80 5.70 -0.22
CA LEU A 39 15.45 4.41 -0.05
C LEU A 39 16.69 4.48 0.86
N SER A 40 17.27 5.67 1.02
CA SER A 40 18.39 5.90 1.93
C SER A 40 17.95 6.02 3.39
N LYS A 41 16.65 6.20 3.64
CA LYS A 41 16.06 6.27 4.98
C LYS A 41 15.46 4.91 5.34
N ASP A 42 15.47 4.59 6.62
CA ASP A 42 14.84 3.36 7.12
C ASP A 42 14.19 3.65 8.46
N PRO A 43 13.14 4.51 8.50
CA PRO A 43 12.48 4.82 9.76
C PRO A 43 11.68 3.62 10.28
N ASP A 44 11.60 3.50 11.61
CA ASP A 44 10.92 2.38 12.27
C ASP A 44 9.43 2.30 11.94
N TRP A 45 8.83 3.42 11.56
CA TRP A 45 7.40 3.50 11.27
C TRP A 45 7.02 3.12 9.84
N ARG A 46 7.98 2.74 9.00
CA ARG A 46 7.74 2.48 7.57
C ARG A 46 8.48 1.24 7.07
N GLU A 47 7.81 0.47 6.22
CA GLU A 47 8.42 -0.57 5.42
C GLU A 47 8.21 -0.28 3.94
N PHE A 48 9.29 -0.23 3.17
CA PHE A 48 9.27 -0.24 1.70
C PHE A 48 9.61 -1.64 1.23
N LEU A 49 8.69 -2.25 0.49
CA LEU A 49 8.78 -3.66 0.12
C LEU A 49 8.62 -3.83 -1.39
N ILE A 50 9.45 -4.70 -1.95
CA ILE A 50 9.27 -5.19 -3.31
C ILE A 50 8.54 -6.52 -3.21
N ALA A 51 7.43 -6.63 -3.94
CA ALA A 51 6.72 -7.90 -4.11
C ALA A 51 7.32 -8.65 -5.29
N GLU A 52 7.61 -9.92 -5.06
CA GLU A 52 8.15 -10.81 -6.09
C GLU A 52 7.21 -11.99 -6.29
N ALA A 53 6.98 -12.36 -7.55
CA ALA A 53 6.31 -13.59 -7.93
C ALA A 53 7.38 -14.53 -8.52
N ASP A 54 7.62 -15.64 -7.85
CA ASP A 54 8.64 -16.62 -8.24
C ASP A 54 10.01 -15.99 -8.51
N GLY A 55 10.39 -15.06 -7.64
CA GLY A 55 11.68 -14.36 -7.70
C GLY A 55 11.74 -13.17 -8.66
N ILE A 56 10.64 -12.85 -9.34
CA ILE A 56 10.57 -11.74 -10.29
C ILE A 56 9.85 -10.56 -9.62
N PRO A 57 10.47 -9.36 -9.54
CA PRO A 57 9.80 -8.18 -9.01
C PRO A 57 8.58 -7.81 -9.83
N ILE A 58 7.44 -7.66 -9.18
CA ILE A 58 6.16 -7.36 -9.84
C ILE A 58 5.47 -6.11 -9.31
N GLY A 59 5.79 -5.65 -8.12
CA GLY A 59 5.12 -4.53 -7.53
C GLY A 59 5.78 -4.02 -6.26
N PHE A 60 5.17 -2.97 -5.73
CA PHE A 60 5.65 -2.25 -4.56
C PHE A 60 4.57 -2.16 -3.49
N VAL A 61 4.99 -2.25 -2.25
CA VAL A 61 4.12 -2.08 -1.08
C VAL A 61 4.80 -1.17 -0.08
N GLN A 62 4.10 -0.16 0.39
CA GLN A 62 4.48 0.63 1.54
C GLN A 62 3.53 0.33 2.69
N ILE A 63 4.08 0.06 3.87
CA ILE A 63 3.31 -0.09 5.10
C ILE A 63 3.82 0.94 6.09
N ILE A 64 2.92 1.75 6.64
CA ILE A 64 3.29 2.75 7.63
C ILE A 64 2.48 2.58 8.92
N ASP A 65 3.09 3.01 10.03
CA ASP A 65 2.37 3.28 11.29
C ASP A 65 1.97 4.75 11.27
N PRO A 66 0.68 5.06 11.03
CA PRO A 66 0.26 6.44 10.83
C PRO A 66 0.31 7.29 12.09
N GLN A 67 0.34 6.69 13.28
CA GLN A 67 0.43 7.44 14.53
C GLN A 67 1.78 8.16 14.66
N VAL A 68 2.86 7.52 14.23
CA VAL A 68 4.23 8.02 14.39
C VAL A 68 4.87 8.48 13.10
N GLU A 69 4.16 8.40 11.99
CA GLU A 69 4.62 8.91 10.71
C GLU A 69 4.85 10.44 10.82
N GLU A 70 6.02 10.90 10.42
CA GLU A 70 6.52 12.23 10.78
C GLU A 70 5.78 13.40 10.12
N THR A 71 5.12 13.20 8.97
CA THR A 71 4.35 14.26 8.31
C THR A 71 2.92 14.38 8.82
N HIS A 72 2.48 13.43 9.62
CA HIS A 72 1.09 13.34 10.11
C HIS A 72 0.07 13.35 8.98
N TYR A 73 0.37 12.62 7.91
CA TYR A 73 -0.48 12.50 6.72
C TYR A 73 -1.92 12.12 7.09
N TRP A 74 -2.09 11.19 8.03
CA TRP A 74 -3.40 10.73 8.52
C TRP A 74 -3.97 11.60 9.63
N GLY A 75 -3.29 12.69 9.97
CA GLY A 75 -3.70 13.57 11.06
C GLY A 75 -3.39 12.98 12.43
N ASP A 76 -4.18 13.38 13.42
CA ASP A 76 -4.04 12.92 14.80
C ASP A 76 -4.79 11.60 14.98
N ILE A 77 -4.11 10.51 14.71
CA ILE A 77 -4.67 9.15 14.77
C ILE A 77 -4.04 8.37 15.93
N GLY A 78 -4.85 7.55 16.59
CA GLY A 78 -4.40 6.74 17.72
C GLY A 78 -3.51 5.55 17.31
N ALA A 79 -3.11 4.77 18.30
CA ALA A 79 -2.32 3.56 18.10
C ALA A 79 -3.14 2.41 17.52
N GLY A 80 -2.48 1.42 16.95
CA GLY A 80 -3.11 0.19 16.48
C GLY A 80 -3.56 0.20 15.03
N PHE A 81 -3.18 1.23 14.28
CA PHE A 81 -3.46 1.33 12.84
C PHE A 81 -2.21 1.02 12.02
N ARG A 82 -2.44 0.54 10.80
CA ARG A 82 -1.46 0.54 9.71
C ARG A 82 -2.12 1.10 8.47
N ALA A 83 -1.34 1.76 7.61
CA ALA A 83 -1.82 2.22 6.31
C ALA A 83 -0.94 1.61 5.21
N ILE A 84 -1.56 1.27 4.09
CA ILE A 84 -0.89 0.58 2.98
C ILE A 84 -1.03 1.40 1.72
N ASP A 85 0.08 1.55 0.98
CA ASP A 85 0.11 1.91 -0.43
C ASP A 85 0.62 0.71 -1.21
N ILE A 86 -0.05 0.37 -2.31
CA ILE A 86 0.24 -0.84 -3.07
C ILE A 86 0.00 -0.60 -4.57
N TRP A 87 0.92 -1.07 -5.40
CA TRP A 87 0.68 -1.12 -6.85
C TRP A 87 1.46 -2.25 -7.51
N ILE A 88 0.93 -2.73 -8.64
CA ILE A 88 1.66 -3.60 -9.55
C ILE A 88 2.45 -2.71 -10.49
N GLY A 89 3.77 -2.86 -10.50
CA GLY A 89 4.65 -2.01 -11.29
C GLY A 89 4.70 -2.39 -12.76
N SER A 90 4.67 -3.69 -13.06
CA SER A 90 4.75 -4.17 -14.44
C SER A 90 3.38 -4.45 -15.02
N PRO A 91 3.00 -3.83 -16.17
CA PRO A 91 1.71 -4.06 -16.82
C PRO A 91 1.44 -5.53 -17.16
N ALA A 92 2.48 -6.29 -17.47
CA ALA A 92 2.38 -7.71 -17.82
C ALA A 92 1.78 -8.56 -16.71
N TYR A 93 1.84 -8.10 -15.45
CA TYR A 93 1.38 -8.84 -14.29
C TYR A 93 0.00 -8.41 -13.80
N ARG A 94 -0.64 -7.45 -14.47
CA ARG A 94 -2.00 -7.00 -14.10
C ARG A 94 -3.06 -7.97 -14.59
N GLY A 95 -4.21 -8.00 -13.91
CA GLY A 95 -5.34 -8.85 -14.30
C GLY A 95 -5.12 -10.34 -14.04
N ARG A 96 -4.13 -10.72 -13.24
CA ARG A 96 -3.75 -12.12 -12.98
C ARG A 96 -3.97 -12.54 -11.53
N GLY A 97 -4.68 -11.73 -10.74
CA GLY A 97 -4.91 -11.99 -9.33
C GLY A 97 -3.71 -11.72 -8.42
N LEU A 98 -2.62 -11.19 -8.95
CA LEU A 98 -1.41 -10.93 -8.18
C LEU A 98 -1.58 -9.78 -7.18
N GLY A 99 -2.36 -8.76 -7.54
CA GLY A 99 -2.70 -7.68 -6.62
C GLY A 99 -3.42 -8.18 -5.37
N THR A 100 -4.35 -9.10 -5.54
CA THR A 100 -5.04 -9.76 -4.42
C THR A 100 -4.06 -10.54 -3.55
N ALA A 101 -3.16 -11.31 -4.16
CA ALA A 101 -2.14 -12.06 -3.43
C ALA A 101 -1.19 -11.12 -2.67
N MET A 102 -0.79 -10.01 -3.28
CA MET A 102 0.04 -8.99 -2.64
C MET A 102 -0.67 -8.39 -1.43
N MET A 103 -1.95 -8.01 -1.58
CA MET A 103 -2.70 -7.41 -0.48
C MET A 103 -2.91 -8.39 0.67
N LYS A 104 -3.18 -9.66 0.37
CA LYS A 104 -3.30 -10.69 1.41
C LYS A 104 -2.02 -10.81 2.23
N GLU A 105 -0.87 -10.83 1.58
CA GLU A 105 0.41 -10.88 2.28
C GLU A 105 0.69 -9.59 3.06
N ALA A 106 0.36 -8.43 2.50
CA ALA A 106 0.48 -7.15 3.19
C ALA A 106 -0.37 -7.10 4.45
N LEU A 107 -1.62 -7.56 4.38
CA LEU A 107 -2.52 -7.62 5.54
C LEU A 107 -1.98 -8.57 6.61
N ARG A 108 -1.50 -9.74 6.22
CA ARG A 108 -0.87 -10.68 7.15
C ARG A 108 0.28 -10.02 7.91
N ARG A 109 1.10 -9.27 7.20
CA ARG A 109 2.23 -8.55 7.76
C ARG A 109 1.78 -7.44 8.71
N CYS A 110 0.77 -6.68 8.33
CA CYS A 110 0.21 -5.62 9.18
C CYS A 110 -0.38 -6.16 10.47
N PHE A 111 -1.09 -7.28 10.42
CA PHE A 111 -1.75 -7.87 11.56
C PHE A 111 -0.89 -8.86 12.36
N ALA A 112 0.36 -9.08 11.95
CA ALA A 112 1.28 -9.92 12.74
C ALA A 112 1.49 -9.40 14.16
N PRO A 113 1.71 -8.08 14.40
CA PRO A 113 1.68 -7.55 15.77
C PRO A 113 0.26 -7.59 16.32
N ALA A 114 0.11 -8.13 17.53
CA ALA A 114 -1.21 -8.33 18.15
C ALA A 114 -1.96 -7.04 18.46
N ASP A 115 -1.25 -5.93 18.60
CA ASP A 115 -1.82 -4.63 18.93
C ASP A 115 -2.36 -3.86 17.71
N VAL A 116 -2.14 -4.34 16.49
CA VAL A 116 -2.73 -3.73 15.30
C VAL A 116 -4.16 -4.23 15.14
N HIS A 117 -5.12 -3.30 15.12
CA HIS A 117 -6.54 -3.64 15.02
C HIS A 117 -7.20 -3.24 13.70
N THR A 118 -6.60 -2.32 12.94
CA THR A 118 -7.22 -1.77 11.73
C THR A 118 -6.16 -1.40 10.70
N VAL A 119 -6.44 -1.73 9.44
CA VAL A 119 -5.61 -1.32 8.29
C VAL A 119 -6.41 -0.37 7.42
N LEU A 120 -5.77 0.73 7.02
CA LEU A 120 -6.34 1.81 6.22
C LEU A 120 -5.76 1.83 4.82
N VAL A 121 -6.60 2.20 3.86
CA VAL A 121 -6.18 2.54 2.49
C VAL A 121 -6.95 3.79 2.05
N ASP A 122 -6.35 4.57 1.14
CA ASP A 122 -6.92 5.85 0.70
C ASP A 122 -6.80 6.03 -0.81
N PRO A 123 -7.42 5.15 -1.62
CA PRO A 123 -7.38 5.32 -3.07
C PRO A 123 -8.00 6.65 -3.49
N LEU A 124 -7.51 7.20 -4.60
CA LEU A 124 -8.15 8.35 -5.23
C LEU A 124 -9.62 8.00 -5.52
N ALA A 125 -10.52 8.94 -5.27
CA ALA A 125 -11.94 8.75 -5.54
C ALA A 125 -12.20 8.46 -7.03
N SER A 126 -11.37 9.02 -7.92
CA SER A 126 -11.42 8.76 -9.36
C SER A 126 -10.92 7.38 -9.76
N ASN A 127 -10.15 6.71 -8.92
CA ASN A 127 -9.66 5.36 -9.18
C ASN A 127 -10.69 4.31 -8.76
N THR A 128 -11.75 4.19 -9.53
CA THR A 128 -12.87 3.29 -9.23
C THR A 128 -12.47 1.82 -9.20
N GLY A 129 -11.49 1.44 -10.02
CA GLY A 129 -10.94 0.08 -10.01
C GLY A 129 -10.30 -0.29 -8.68
N ALA A 130 -9.50 0.62 -8.13
CA ALA A 130 -8.88 0.41 -6.81
C ALA A 130 -9.95 0.36 -5.71
N CYS A 131 -10.93 1.27 -5.74
CA CYS A 131 -12.02 1.25 -4.76
C CYS A 131 -12.75 -0.09 -4.75
N ARG A 132 -13.12 -0.62 -5.92
CA ARG A 132 -13.76 -1.94 -6.04
C ARG A 132 -12.86 -3.07 -5.57
N PHE A 133 -11.57 -2.98 -5.85
CA PHE A 133 -10.57 -3.95 -5.40
C PHE A 133 -10.58 -4.07 -3.87
N TYR A 134 -10.53 -2.95 -3.17
CA TYR A 134 -10.56 -2.95 -1.70
C TYR A 134 -11.91 -3.46 -1.17
N GLU A 135 -13.01 -3.04 -1.77
CA GLU A 135 -14.34 -3.53 -1.39
C GLU A 135 -14.47 -5.04 -1.50
N ARG A 136 -13.97 -5.64 -2.59
CA ARG A 136 -13.95 -7.09 -2.77
C ARG A 136 -13.13 -7.82 -1.72
N LEU A 137 -12.08 -7.18 -1.22
CA LEU A 137 -11.21 -7.77 -0.19
C LEU A 137 -11.79 -7.67 1.23
N GLY A 138 -12.90 -6.96 1.40
CA GLY A 138 -13.56 -6.83 2.69
C GLY A 138 -13.27 -5.54 3.44
N PHE A 139 -12.63 -4.58 2.78
CA PHE A 139 -12.52 -3.24 3.34
C PHE A 139 -13.86 -2.54 3.30
N ASP A 140 -14.17 -1.83 4.38
CA ASP A 140 -15.38 -1.01 4.50
C ASP A 140 -15.07 0.45 4.20
N PHE A 141 -15.95 1.10 3.45
CA PHE A 141 -15.86 2.54 3.20
C PHE A 141 -16.12 3.32 4.49
N LEU A 142 -15.22 4.25 4.82
CA LEU A 142 -15.36 5.11 6.00
C LEU A 142 -15.80 6.52 5.64
N GLU A 143 -15.08 7.19 4.73
CA GLU A 143 -15.34 8.59 4.42
C GLU A 143 -14.68 9.01 3.11
N ASP A 144 -15.20 10.06 2.50
CA ASP A 144 -14.48 10.84 1.51
C ASP A 144 -13.60 11.85 2.24
N ARG A 145 -12.35 11.99 1.79
CA ARG A 145 -11.40 12.88 2.46
C ARG A 145 -10.46 13.51 1.45
N MET A 146 -10.18 14.80 1.67
CA MET A 146 -9.14 15.50 0.92
C MET A 146 -7.79 15.31 1.61
N PHE A 147 -6.82 14.81 0.85
CA PHE A 147 -5.41 14.82 1.24
C PHE A 147 -4.72 15.83 0.33
N ASP A 148 -4.39 17.00 0.87
CA ASP A 148 -3.98 18.15 0.08
C ASP A 148 -5.01 18.45 -1.02
N ASP A 149 -4.64 18.35 -2.31
CA ASP A 149 -5.54 18.61 -3.43
C ASP A 149 -6.22 17.34 -3.96
N ASP A 150 -5.95 16.18 -3.36
CA ASP A 150 -6.46 14.90 -3.84
C ASP A 150 -7.73 14.48 -3.10
N ALA A 151 -8.81 14.27 -3.86
CA ALA A 151 -10.03 13.68 -3.33
C ALA A 151 -9.86 12.17 -3.25
N CYS A 152 -9.89 11.62 -2.04
CA CYS A 152 -9.70 10.20 -1.77
C CYS A 152 -10.91 9.58 -1.10
N ARG A 153 -11.04 8.26 -1.22
CA ARG A 153 -11.97 7.47 -0.44
C ARG A 153 -11.18 6.66 0.58
N VAL A 154 -11.51 6.82 1.86
CA VAL A 154 -10.86 6.09 2.94
C VAL A 154 -11.62 4.80 3.21
N TYR A 155 -10.89 3.69 3.18
CA TYR A 155 -11.39 2.37 3.52
C TYR A 155 -10.60 1.77 4.67
N ALA A 156 -11.26 0.92 5.44
CA ALA A 156 -10.61 0.22 6.56
C ALA A 156 -11.01 -1.24 6.60
N ILE A 157 -10.10 -2.10 7.03
CA ILE A 157 -10.41 -3.47 7.38
C ILE A 157 -9.99 -3.72 8.84
N ALA A 158 -10.95 -4.20 9.64
CA ALA A 158 -10.69 -4.56 11.03
C ALA A 158 -10.06 -5.96 11.12
N ARG A 159 -9.29 -6.19 12.19
CA ARG A 159 -8.68 -7.50 12.46
C ARG A 159 -9.69 -8.65 12.39
N ALA A 160 -10.88 -8.47 12.96
CA ALA A 160 -11.90 -9.51 12.98
C ALA A 160 -12.33 -9.90 11.55
N THR A 161 -12.55 -8.92 10.69
CA THR A 161 -12.90 -9.15 9.28
C THR A 161 -11.76 -9.85 8.55
N TRP A 162 -10.54 -9.38 8.75
CA TRP A 162 -9.35 -10.03 8.16
C TRP A 162 -9.24 -11.49 8.61
N ALA A 163 -9.41 -11.76 9.90
CA ALA A 163 -9.31 -13.11 10.44
C ALA A 163 -10.37 -14.06 9.83
N GLN A 164 -11.58 -13.57 9.58
CA GLN A 164 -12.63 -14.36 8.95
C GLN A 164 -12.39 -14.63 7.47
N ARG A 165 -11.82 -13.66 6.74
CA ARG A 165 -11.73 -13.69 5.28
C ARG A 165 -10.39 -14.14 4.74
N HIS A 166 -9.30 -13.88 5.46
CA HIS A 166 -7.96 -13.97 4.91
C HIS A 166 -6.96 -14.72 5.79
N ALA A 167 -7.28 -14.94 7.06
CA ALA A 167 -6.35 -15.61 7.97
C ALA A 167 -6.35 -17.14 7.79
#